data_d7f1e2c4558601b6aa2b4692a0a3aee8
#
_entry.id   d7f1e2c4558601b6aa2b4692a0a3aee8
#
_cell.length_a   1.000
_cell.length_b   1.000
_cell.length_c   1.000
_cell.angle_alpha   90.00
_cell.angle_beta   90.00
_cell.angle_gamma   90.00
#
_symmetry.space_group_name_H-M   'P 1'
#
loop_
_entity.id
_entity.type
_entity.pdbx_description
1 polymer ?
#
loop_
_entity_poly.entity_id
_entity_poly.type
_entity_poly.pdbx_seq_one_letter_code
_entity_poly.pdbx_strand_id
1 'polypeptide(L)'
;LVVPLKIFLGERNEMLMVSGFTDDLPIQKGNLRYADNWELSAQRALTVTRTLIEEGMPPELVFAAAFGAQSPVVPNTDSDSRSQNRRVEMAPVPKAKSDGSS
;
A
#
# COMPACT_ATOMS: atom_id res chain seq x y z
N LEU A 1 -17.08 1.05 6.35
CA LEU A 1 -16.30 1.26 5.13
C LEU A 1 -16.05 -0.03 4.34
N VAL A 2 -15.72 -1.13 5.05
CA VAL A 2 -15.39 -2.38 4.37
C VAL A 2 -16.58 -2.93 3.57
N VAL A 3 -17.80 -2.89 4.12
CA VAL A 3 -18.97 -3.47 3.44
C VAL A 3 -19.28 -2.73 2.14
N PRO A 4 -19.40 -1.38 2.11
CA PRO A 4 -19.59 -0.69 0.82
C PRO A 4 -18.43 -0.91 -0.15
N LEU A 5 -17.21 -0.99 0.36
CA LEU A 5 -16.03 -1.18 -0.47
C LEU A 5 -16.05 -2.57 -1.12
N LYS A 6 -16.45 -3.61 -0.37
CA LYS A 6 -16.58 -4.95 -0.92
C LYS A 6 -17.57 -4.98 -2.09
N ILE A 7 -18.72 -4.33 -1.91
CA ILE A 7 -19.76 -4.27 -2.94
C ILE A 7 -19.24 -3.55 -4.16
N PHE A 8 -18.60 -2.40 -3.95
CA PHE A 8 -18.05 -1.59 -5.05
C PHE A 8 -17.05 -2.41 -5.87
N LEU A 9 -16.10 -3.05 -5.21
CA LEU A 9 -15.07 -3.84 -5.89
C LEU A 9 -15.68 -5.03 -6.64
N GLY A 10 -16.65 -5.71 -6.03
CA GLY A 10 -17.30 -6.86 -6.64
C GLY A 10 -18.06 -6.48 -7.91
N GLU A 11 -18.78 -5.37 -7.88
CA GLU A 11 -19.53 -4.91 -9.04
C GLU A 11 -18.64 -4.50 -10.21
N ARG A 12 -17.45 -4.02 -9.90
CA ARG A 12 -16.50 -3.57 -10.91
C ARG A 12 -15.48 -4.62 -11.31
N ASN A 13 -15.54 -5.80 -10.67
CA ASN A 13 -14.54 -6.85 -10.86
C ASN A 13 -13.12 -6.34 -10.64
N GLU A 14 -12.93 -5.66 -9.52
CA GLU A 14 -11.67 -5.04 -9.15
C GLU A 14 -11.17 -5.52 -7.80
N MET A 15 -9.89 -5.31 -7.56
CA MET A 15 -9.25 -5.54 -6.27
C MET A 15 -8.79 -4.20 -5.70
N LEU A 16 -8.52 -4.19 -4.41
CA LEU A 16 -8.00 -3.01 -3.75
C LEU A 16 -6.48 -3.14 -3.61
N MET A 17 -5.75 -2.20 -4.19
CA MET A 17 -4.30 -2.10 -3.99
C MET A 17 -4.02 -1.14 -2.85
N VAL A 18 -3.32 -1.63 -1.83
CA VAL A 18 -2.88 -0.82 -0.69
C VAL A 18 -1.40 -0.54 -0.88
N SER A 19 -1.05 0.72 -1.11
CA SER A 19 0.31 1.12 -1.50
C SER A 19 0.97 1.88 -0.38
N GLY A 20 2.18 1.47 -0.01
CA GLY A 20 2.98 2.15 1.01
C GLY A 20 4.06 3.01 0.38
N PHE A 21 4.29 4.17 0.96
CA PHE A 21 5.26 5.15 0.48
C PHE A 21 6.09 5.69 1.64
N THR A 22 7.33 6.06 1.37
CA THR A 22 8.19 6.70 2.35
C THR A 22 8.71 8.02 1.80
N ASP A 23 9.37 8.81 2.68
CA ASP A 23 10.18 9.92 2.22
C ASP A 23 11.54 9.42 1.72
N ASP A 24 12.45 10.34 1.40
CA ASP A 24 13.74 10.01 0.83
C ASP A 24 14.84 9.78 1.86
N LEU A 25 14.55 9.93 3.15
CA LEU A 25 15.57 9.72 4.18
C LEU A 25 15.88 8.24 4.30
N PRO A 26 17.17 7.85 4.24
CA PRO A 26 17.51 6.43 4.33
C PRO A 26 17.27 5.88 5.73
N ILE A 27 16.98 4.58 5.80
CA ILE A 27 16.90 3.87 7.06
C ILE A 27 18.31 3.81 7.64
N GLN A 28 18.45 4.12 8.94
CA GLN A 28 19.75 4.12 9.60
C GLN A 28 20.34 2.72 9.67
N LYS A 29 21.64 2.64 9.52
CA LYS A 29 22.36 1.39 9.72
C LYS A 29 22.13 0.88 11.14
N GLY A 30 21.94 -0.42 11.27
CA GLY A 30 21.68 -1.02 12.58
C GLY A 30 20.22 -1.03 12.97
N ASN A 31 19.32 -0.48 12.14
CA ASN A 31 17.90 -0.63 12.36
C ASN A 31 17.54 -2.10 12.25
N LEU A 32 16.99 -2.67 13.34
CA LEU A 32 16.67 -4.11 13.39
C LEU A 32 15.31 -4.44 12.77
N ARG A 33 14.51 -3.43 12.42
CA ARG A 33 13.15 -3.63 11.91
C ARG A 33 13.07 -3.57 10.39
N TYR A 34 13.84 -2.67 9.79
CA TYR A 34 13.75 -2.43 8.35
C TYR A 34 15.15 -2.26 7.78
N ALA A 35 15.43 -2.93 6.67
CA ALA A 35 16.71 -2.79 5.99
C ALA A 35 16.73 -1.51 5.15
N ASP A 36 15.59 -1.12 4.57
CA ASP A 36 15.52 0.01 3.65
C ASP A 36 14.07 0.53 3.56
N ASN A 37 13.88 1.56 2.74
CA ASN A 37 12.56 2.15 2.56
C ASN A 37 11.59 1.23 1.83
N TRP A 38 12.09 0.28 1.04
CA TRP A 38 11.23 -0.72 0.43
C TRP A 38 10.55 -1.57 1.50
N GLU A 39 11.32 -2.06 2.46
CA GLU A 39 10.75 -2.87 3.54
C GLU A 39 9.80 -2.05 4.41
N LEU A 40 10.16 -0.81 4.71
CA LEU A 40 9.31 0.05 5.52
C LEU A 40 7.98 0.31 4.83
N SER A 41 8.00 0.65 3.54
CA SER A 41 6.77 0.89 2.79
C SER A 41 5.92 -0.37 2.67
N ALA A 42 6.56 -1.52 2.48
CA ALA A 42 5.85 -2.80 2.45
C ALA A 42 5.16 -3.09 3.78
N GLN A 43 5.83 -2.85 4.89
CA GLN A 43 5.25 -3.09 6.22
C GLN A 43 4.06 -2.17 6.48
N ARG A 44 4.16 -0.91 6.07
CA ARG A 44 3.03 0.02 6.24
C ARG A 44 1.81 -0.44 5.44
N ALA A 45 2.03 -0.84 4.20
CA ALA A 45 0.95 -1.35 3.36
C ALA A 45 0.35 -2.63 3.93
N LEU A 46 1.19 -3.54 4.44
CA LEU A 46 0.73 -4.78 5.04
C LEU A 46 -0.09 -4.55 6.30
N THR A 47 0.30 -3.58 7.12
CA THR A 47 -0.44 -3.26 8.35
C THR A 47 -1.87 -2.83 8.01
N VAL A 48 -2.02 -1.95 7.02
CA VAL A 48 -3.35 -1.51 6.58
C VAL A 48 -4.12 -2.67 5.95
N THR A 49 -3.46 -3.46 5.12
CA THR A 49 -4.09 -4.62 4.47
C THR A 49 -4.64 -5.61 5.52
N ARG A 50 -3.84 -5.93 6.53
CA ARG A 50 -4.28 -6.85 7.58
C ARG A 50 -5.44 -6.29 8.38
N THR A 51 -5.43 -4.98 8.66
CA THR A 51 -6.54 -4.33 9.37
C THR A 51 -7.83 -4.45 8.56
N LEU A 52 -7.77 -4.22 7.25
CA LEU A 52 -8.95 -4.36 6.39
C LEU A 52 -9.48 -5.78 6.41
N ILE A 53 -8.60 -6.77 6.36
CA ILE A 53 -9.02 -8.18 6.40
C ILE A 53 -9.66 -8.49 7.74
N GLU A 54 -9.10 -8.00 8.84
CA GLU A 54 -9.68 -8.21 10.17
C GLU A 54 -11.07 -7.60 10.28
N GLU A 55 -11.33 -6.52 9.54
CA GLU A 55 -12.63 -5.85 9.55
C GLU A 55 -13.62 -6.45 8.55
N GLY A 56 -13.25 -7.50 7.88
CA GLY A 56 -14.16 -8.24 7.01
C GLY A 56 -13.85 -8.20 5.53
N MET A 57 -12.77 -7.56 5.10
CA MET A 57 -12.38 -7.55 3.69
C MET A 57 -11.94 -8.96 3.29
N PRO A 58 -12.53 -9.55 2.22
CA PRO A 58 -12.05 -10.83 1.74
C PRO A 58 -10.57 -10.73 1.30
N PRO A 59 -9.72 -11.66 1.76
CA PRO A 59 -8.29 -11.59 1.42
C PRO A 59 -8.01 -11.61 -0.09
N GLU A 60 -8.90 -12.22 -0.87
CA GLU A 60 -8.70 -12.31 -2.32
C GLU A 60 -8.99 -10.98 -3.03
N LEU A 61 -9.53 -9.98 -2.32
CA LEU A 61 -9.88 -8.69 -2.91
C LEU A 61 -8.89 -7.58 -2.56
N VAL A 62 -7.83 -7.87 -1.83
CA VAL A 62 -6.88 -6.85 -1.38
C VAL A 62 -5.46 -7.36 -1.48
N PHE A 63 -4.54 -6.47 -1.84
CA PHE A 63 -3.12 -6.81 -1.82
C PHE A 63 -2.29 -5.57 -1.50
N ALA A 64 -1.06 -5.81 -1.05
CA ALA A 64 -0.15 -4.75 -0.63
C ALA A 64 0.91 -4.52 -1.71
N ALA A 65 1.30 -3.25 -1.87
CA ALA A 65 2.36 -2.85 -2.80
C ALA A 65 3.32 -1.91 -2.09
N ALA A 66 4.60 -2.05 -2.37
CA ALA A 66 5.65 -1.24 -1.77
C ALA A 66 6.26 -0.34 -2.84
N PHE A 67 6.22 0.96 -2.62
CA PHE A 67 6.80 1.94 -3.55
C PHE A 67 8.07 2.59 -3.00
N GLY A 68 8.38 2.42 -1.70
CA GLY A 68 9.56 3.03 -1.12
C GLY A 68 9.51 4.54 -1.25
N ALA A 69 10.66 5.14 -1.59
CA ALA A 69 10.79 6.58 -1.77
C ALA A 69 10.63 7.01 -3.22
N GLN A 70 10.23 6.12 -4.12
CA GLN A 70 10.34 6.34 -5.56
C GLN A 70 9.16 7.09 -6.17
N SER A 71 8.10 7.35 -5.43
CA SER A 71 6.90 8.01 -5.96
C SER A 71 6.41 9.11 -5.03
N PRO A 72 7.21 10.18 -4.84
CA PRO A 72 6.81 11.28 -3.95
C PRO A 72 5.66 12.07 -4.55
N VAL A 73 4.73 12.54 -3.70
CA VAL A 73 3.66 13.45 -4.14
C VAL A 73 4.15 14.88 -4.22
N VAL A 74 5.18 15.21 -3.44
CA VAL A 74 5.84 16.52 -3.46
C VAL A 74 7.34 16.30 -3.35
N PRO A 75 8.18 17.25 -3.82
CA PRO A 75 9.63 17.14 -3.62
C PRO A 75 9.98 17.05 -2.13
N ASN A 76 10.98 16.23 -1.80
CA ASN A 76 11.42 16.01 -0.42
C ASN A 76 12.40 17.13 -0.02
N THR A 77 11.88 18.32 0.28
CA THR A 77 12.73 19.49 0.54
C THR A 77 12.84 19.87 2.01
N ASP A 78 11.85 19.47 2.83
CA ASP A 78 11.84 19.80 4.26
C ASP A 78 11.03 18.75 5.01
N SER A 79 10.86 18.95 6.32
CA SER A 79 10.14 17.96 7.13
C SER A 79 8.66 17.91 6.78
N ASP A 80 8.06 19.03 6.38
CA ASP A 80 6.64 19.04 6.02
C ASP A 80 6.41 18.28 4.73
N SER A 81 7.20 18.50 3.71
CA SER A 81 7.06 17.79 2.45
C SER A 81 7.36 16.31 2.62
N ARG A 82 8.37 15.95 3.42
CA ARG A 82 8.66 14.55 3.71
C ARG A 82 7.50 13.87 4.43
N SER A 83 6.85 14.59 5.33
CA SER A 83 5.67 14.07 6.03
C SER A 83 4.55 13.71 5.07
N GLN A 84 4.34 14.53 4.05
CA GLN A 84 3.32 14.26 3.03
C GLN A 84 3.66 13.01 2.20
N ASN A 85 4.94 12.71 2.04
CA ASN A 85 5.37 11.55 1.28
C ASN A 85 5.29 10.24 2.08
N ARG A 86 5.28 10.30 3.41
CA ARG A 86 5.11 9.15 4.28
C ARG A 86 3.61 8.83 4.39
N ARG A 87 3.13 7.96 3.50
CA ARG A 87 1.69 7.74 3.40
C ARG A 87 1.37 6.31 2.94
N VAL A 88 0.09 5.98 3.08
CA VAL A 88 -0.50 4.79 2.46
C VAL A 88 -1.64 5.27 1.58
N GLU A 89 -1.71 4.74 0.38
CA GLU A 89 -2.80 5.04 -0.55
C GLU A 89 -3.57 3.76 -0.86
N MET A 90 -4.83 3.91 -1.20
CA MET A 90 -5.67 2.78 -1.59
C MET A 90 -6.33 3.12 -2.93
N ALA A 91 -6.30 2.17 -3.86
CA ALA A 91 -6.89 2.38 -5.17
C ALA A 91 -7.45 1.07 -5.71
N PRO A 92 -8.64 1.09 -6.33
CA PRO A 92 -9.14 -0.10 -7.02
C PRO A 92 -8.36 -0.33 -8.31
N VAL A 93 -8.08 -1.60 -8.58
CA VAL A 93 -7.39 -2.00 -9.80
C VAL A 93 -8.11 -3.21 -10.38
N PRO A 94 -8.06 -3.41 -11.71
CA PRO A 94 -8.71 -4.57 -12.32
C PRO A 94 -8.11 -5.88 -11.80
N LYS A 95 -8.97 -6.89 -11.62
CA LYS A 95 -8.48 -8.21 -11.28
C LYS A 95 -7.65 -8.77 -12.42
N ALA A 96 -6.54 -9.44 -12.04
CA ALA A 96 -5.75 -10.15 -13.02
C ALA A 96 -6.59 -11.28 -13.62
N LYS A 97 -6.41 -11.54 -14.92
CA LYS A 97 -7.08 -12.66 -15.57
C LYS A 97 -6.49 -13.96 -15.02
N SER A 98 -7.38 -14.89 -14.68
CA SER A 98 -6.97 -16.13 -14.04
C SER A 98 -7.10 -17.34 -14.94
N ASP A 99 -7.44 -17.15 -16.20
CA ASP A 99 -7.64 -18.25 -17.13
C ASP A 99 -6.32 -18.73 -17.69
N GLY A 100 -6.40 -19.53 -18.72
CA GLY A 100 -5.21 -20.03 -19.38
C GLY A 100 -4.30 -18.95 -19.91
N SER A 101 -4.73 -17.73 -19.88
CA SER A 101 -3.85 -16.60 -20.19
C SER A 101 -2.83 -16.40 -19.10
N SER A 102 -3.10 -16.90 -17.97
CA SER A 102 -2.15 -16.80 -16.87
C SER A 102 -1.05 -17.81 -17.05
#